data_fe6f64666679474956d596ff92047ca9
#
_entry.id   fe6f64666679474956d596ff92047ca9
#
_cell.length_a   1.000
_cell.length_b   1.000
_cell.length_c   1.000
_cell.angle_alpha   90.00
_cell.angle_beta   90.00
_cell.angle_gamma   90.00
#
_symmetry.space_group_name_H-M   'P 1'
#
loop_
_entity.id
_entity.type
_entity.pdbx_description
1 polymer ?
#
loop_
_entity_poly.entity_id
_entity_poly.type
_entity_poly.pdbx_seq_one_letter_code
_entity_poly.pdbx_strand_id
1 'polypeptide(L)'
;MKQKVILIVSVLIGLFAAFLTRSYLTAKDNEIARMKNEFARQHKKIEIVVVRRDIPSGTVLTREDLGALDFIESSVRDHAVRSEDHILLLNRKTVRALTTGSPVFWTDIEGGDPSFRGLAGDIKSRMRAISINVSGAASVSGMVKPNDHVDVLGTFSFPSQTVAGEMELVTLTMLQDVLVLATGRETAKSRFYSDTRAASSYNMVTLEVTPREAEMLVFAEQIKGRITLALRNPDDVYFEKTLPRVDFKMIQSEIESLNTFRQLQLLRKRAE
;
A
#
# COMPACT_ATOMS: atom_id res chain seq x y z
N MET A 1 73.58 -0.09 30.82
CA MET A 1 72.13 -0.07 31.08
C MET A 1 71.46 1.21 30.57
N LYS A 2 72.00 2.40 30.77
CA LYS A 2 71.41 3.68 30.37
C LYS A 2 71.15 3.84 28.86
N GLN A 3 72.01 3.34 27.98
CA GLN A 3 71.80 3.42 26.51
C GLN A 3 70.63 2.60 25.98
N LYS A 4 70.36 1.40 26.55
CA LYS A 4 69.22 0.55 26.15
C LYS A 4 67.88 1.17 26.57
N VAL A 5 67.83 1.87 27.70
CA VAL A 5 66.64 2.59 28.17
C VAL A 5 66.33 3.79 27.27
N ILE A 6 67.32 4.54 26.84
CA ILE A 6 67.14 5.68 25.89
C ILE A 6 66.58 5.20 24.56
N LEU A 7 67.07 4.04 24.05
CA LEU A 7 66.62 3.48 22.80
C LEU A 7 65.14 3.00 22.88
N ILE A 8 64.74 2.37 23.99
CA ILE A 8 63.36 1.95 24.21
C ILE A 8 62.44 3.16 24.31
N VAL A 9 62.84 4.21 25.01
CA VAL A 9 62.04 5.43 25.16
C VAL A 9 61.87 6.15 23.81
N SER A 10 62.92 6.23 22.97
CA SER A 10 62.83 6.86 21.65
C SER A 10 61.89 6.07 20.70
N VAL A 11 61.89 4.73 20.74
CA VAL A 11 60.97 3.90 19.99
C VAL A 11 59.51 4.11 20.45
N LEU A 12 59.28 4.15 21.75
CA LEU A 12 57.96 4.42 22.31
C LEU A 12 57.42 5.80 21.90
N ILE A 13 58.24 6.82 21.94
CA ILE A 13 57.85 8.19 21.47
C ILE A 13 57.54 8.16 19.98
N GLY A 14 58.34 7.46 19.16
CA GLY A 14 58.07 7.32 17.73
C GLY A 14 56.74 6.61 17.43
N LEU A 15 56.45 5.50 18.15
CA LEU A 15 55.18 4.79 18.01
C LEU A 15 53.99 5.62 18.48
N PHE A 16 54.16 6.37 19.57
CA PHE A 16 53.11 7.29 20.05
C PHE A 16 52.83 8.41 19.07
N ALA A 17 53.88 9.02 18.49
CA ALA A 17 53.76 10.03 17.46
C ALA A 17 53.06 9.48 16.19
N ALA A 18 53.44 8.29 15.78
CA ALA A 18 52.76 7.61 14.62
C ALA A 18 51.31 7.30 14.92
N PHE A 19 50.95 6.87 16.12
CA PHE A 19 49.58 6.65 16.53
C PHE A 19 48.76 7.95 16.52
N LEU A 20 49.29 9.05 17.07
CA LEU A 20 48.61 10.36 17.05
C LEU A 20 48.42 10.85 15.64
N THR A 21 49.43 10.74 14.78
CA THR A 21 49.32 11.15 13.35
C THR A 21 48.26 10.35 12.63
N ARG A 22 48.22 9.04 12.84
CA ARG A 22 47.21 8.16 12.26
C ARG A 22 45.80 8.52 12.75
N SER A 23 45.64 8.77 14.04
CA SER A 23 44.36 9.16 14.63
C SER A 23 43.88 10.52 14.07
N TYR A 24 44.77 11.49 13.93
CA TYR A 24 44.47 12.78 13.34
C TYR A 24 44.07 12.68 11.86
N LEU A 25 44.82 11.90 11.05
CA LEU A 25 44.48 11.66 9.64
C LEU A 25 43.12 11.01 9.50
N THR A 26 42.84 9.96 10.30
CA THR A 26 41.53 9.30 10.27
C THR A 26 40.39 10.24 10.64
N ALA A 27 40.57 11.11 11.62
CA ALA A 27 39.58 12.13 11.99
C ALA A 27 39.34 13.14 10.85
N LYS A 28 40.40 13.57 10.18
CA LYS A 28 40.32 14.47 9.01
C LYS A 28 39.65 13.83 7.80
N ASP A 29 39.96 12.58 7.52
CA ASP A 29 39.32 11.80 6.45
C ASP A 29 37.81 11.66 6.68
N ASN A 30 37.39 11.41 7.91
CA ASN A 30 35.99 11.36 8.30
C ASN A 30 35.29 12.72 8.16
N GLU A 31 35.96 13.83 8.51
CA GLU A 31 35.44 15.17 8.33
C GLU A 31 35.25 15.52 6.85
N ILE A 32 36.24 15.21 6.00
CA ILE A 32 36.18 15.37 4.56
C ILE A 32 35.06 14.52 3.94
N ALA A 33 34.91 13.28 4.40
CA ALA A 33 33.85 12.38 3.94
C ALA A 33 32.45 12.94 4.32
N ARG A 34 32.29 13.49 5.52
CA ARG A 34 31.04 14.16 5.93
C ARG A 34 30.72 15.37 5.06
N MET A 35 31.69 16.26 4.88
CA MET A 35 31.52 17.44 4.01
C MET A 35 31.20 17.05 2.56
N LYS A 36 31.87 16.03 2.02
CA LYS A 36 31.58 15.49 0.69
C LYS A 36 30.14 14.94 0.58
N ASN A 37 29.70 14.21 1.59
CA ASN A 37 28.33 13.66 1.60
C ASN A 37 27.27 14.76 1.77
N GLU A 38 27.52 15.80 2.57
CA GLU A 38 26.63 16.94 2.71
C GLU A 38 26.57 17.74 1.39
N PHE A 39 27.70 17.98 0.76
CA PHE A 39 27.77 18.65 -0.53
C PHE A 39 27.06 17.84 -1.64
N ALA A 40 27.24 16.52 -1.66
CA ALA A 40 26.57 15.63 -2.61
C ALA A 40 25.04 15.61 -2.38
N ARG A 41 24.58 15.66 -1.11
CA ARG A 41 23.15 15.76 -0.78
C ARG A 41 22.54 17.10 -1.22
N GLN A 42 23.26 18.21 -1.00
CA GLN A 42 22.80 19.55 -1.39
C GLN A 42 22.76 19.75 -2.91
N HIS A 43 23.57 19.02 -3.66
CA HIS A 43 23.69 19.12 -5.13
C HIS A 43 23.21 17.86 -5.85
N LYS A 44 22.36 17.06 -5.18
CA LYS A 44 21.74 15.91 -5.83
C LYS A 44 20.92 16.40 -7.02
N LYS A 45 21.29 15.94 -8.21
CA LYS A 45 20.58 16.23 -9.46
C LYS A 45 19.43 15.26 -9.64
N ILE A 46 18.32 15.78 -10.10
CA ILE A 46 17.16 15.03 -10.53
C ILE A 46 16.79 15.45 -11.95
N GLU A 47 16.40 14.48 -12.76
CA GLU A 47 15.96 14.73 -14.12
C GLU A 47 14.46 15.02 -14.13
N ILE A 48 14.08 16.21 -14.67
CA ILE A 48 12.69 16.70 -14.69
C ILE A 48 12.24 16.90 -16.11
N VAL A 49 10.95 16.63 -16.34
CA VAL A 49 10.30 16.90 -17.63
C VAL A 49 10.18 18.40 -17.85
N VAL A 50 10.62 18.86 -19.02
CA VAL A 50 10.48 20.22 -19.50
C VAL A 50 9.78 20.24 -20.84
N VAL A 51 9.14 21.38 -21.19
CA VAL A 51 8.55 21.54 -22.53
C VAL A 51 9.60 22.01 -23.53
N ARG A 52 9.56 21.45 -24.76
CA ARG A 52 10.49 21.79 -25.85
C ARG A 52 10.03 22.99 -26.69
N ARG A 53 8.75 23.33 -26.63
CA ARG A 53 8.14 24.45 -27.34
C ARG A 53 7.07 25.12 -26.50
N ASP A 54 6.63 26.29 -26.88
CA ASP A 54 5.51 26.95 -26.21
C ASP A 54 4.21 26.19 -26.46
N ILE A 55 3.51 25.88 -25.37
CA ILE A 55 2.28 25.07 -25.38
C ILE A 55 1.14 25.91 -24.83
N PRO A 56 0.10 26.22 -25.64
CA PRO A 56 -1.09 26.90 -25.14
C PRO A 56 -1.88 26.05 -24.13
N SER A 57 -2.66 26.72 -23.28
CA SER A 57 -3.61 26.03 -22.38
C SER A 57 -4.61 25.19 -23.18
N GLY A 58 -4.98 24.03 -22.64
CA GLY A 58 -5.92 23.07 -23.26
C GLY A 58 -5.32 22.20 -24.36
N THR A 59 -4.01 22.30 -24.62
CA THR A 59 -3.33 21.49 -25.62
C THR A 59 -3.06 20.09 -25.09
N VAL A 60 -3.27 19.08 -25.93
CA VAL A 60 -2.92 17.68 -25.61
C VAL A 60 -1.42 17.49 -25.79
N LEU A 61 -0.74 17.02 -24.74
CA LEU A 61 0.69 16.77 -24.76
C LEU A 61 1.04 15.53 -25.58
N THR A 62 2.04 15.69 -26.44
CA THR A 62 2.66 14.61 -27.23
C THR A 62 4.09 14.39 -26.79
N ARG A 63 4.70 13.29 -27.24
CA ARG A 63 6.11 12.99 -26.89
C ARG A 63 7.09 14.04 -27.45
N GLU A 64 6.75 14.68 -28.57
CA GLU A 64 7.59 15.69 -29.20
C GLU A 64 7.64 17.00 -28.40
N ASP A 65 6.60 17.26 -27.60
CA ASP A 65 6.47 18.45 -26.77
C ASP A 65 7.36 18.38 -25.52
N LEU A 66 7.76 17.17 -25.12
CA LEU A 66 8.44 16.89 -23.86
C LEU A 66 9.94 16.67 -24.05
N GLY A 67 10.72 17.16 -23.14
CA GLY A 67 12.14 16.95 -22.98
C GLY A 67 12.47 16.68 -21.51
N ALA A 68 13.74 16.42 -21.22
CA ALA A 68 14.21 16.26 -19.87
C ALA A 68 15.45 17.11 -19.64
N LEU A 69 15.57 17.71 -18.46
CA LEU A 69 16.72 18.48 -18.03
C LEU A 69 17.05 18.16 -16.55
N ASP A 70 18.36 18.22 -16.27
CA ASP A 70 18.88 18.06 -14.91
C ASP A 70 18.67 19.32 -14.08
N PHE A 71 18.04 19.16 -12.93
CA PHE A 71 17.89 20.21 -11.92
C PHE A 71 18.48 19.76 -10.58
N ILE A 72 18.91 20.71 -9.77
CA ILE A 72 19.30 20.43 -8.38
C ILE A 72 18.00 20.19 -7.59
N GLU A 73 17.91 19.05 -6.89
CA GLU A 73 16.68 18.63 -6.17
C GLU A 73 16.16 19.74 -5.24
N SER A 74 17.05 20.47 -4.54
CA SER A 74 16.66 21.56 -3.63
C SER A 74 16.15 22.83 -4.34
N SER A 75 16.36 22.98 -5.66
CA SER A 75 15.89 24.12 -6.45
C SER A 75 14.54 23.88 -7.11
N VAL A 76 14.03 22.67 -7.03
CA VAL A 76 12.80 22.27 -7.69
C VAL A 76 11.66 22.30 -6.69
N ARG A 77 10.53 22.90 -7.09
CA ARG A 77 9.29 22.88 -6.29
C ARG A 77 8.72 21.47 -6.24
N ASP A 78 8.06 21.16 -5.14
CA ASP A 78 7.23 19.96 -5.03
C ASP A 78 6.25 19.89 -6.20
N HIS A 79 5.92 18.66 -6.62
CA HIS A 79 5.03 18.37 -7.74
C HIS A 79 5.60 18.58 -9.16
N ALA A 80 6.91 18.82 -9.32
CA ALA A 80 7.52 18.74 -10.65
C ALA A 80 7.51 17.30 -11.16
N VAL A 81 7.22 17.14 -12.45
CA VAL A 81 7.14 15.81 -13.08
C VAL A 81 8.55 15.30 -13.35
N ARG A 82 8.89 14.15 -12.76
CA ARG A 82 10.19 13.50 -13.00
C ARG A 82 10.23 12.87 -14.38
N SER A 83 11.42 12.76 -14.95
CA SER A 83 11.62 12.17 -16.28
C SER A 83 11.08 10.75 -16.39
N GLU A 84 11.12 9.96 -15.31
CA GLU A 84 10.57 8.61 -15.23
C GLU A 84 9.04 8.57 -15.44
N ASP A 85 8.34 9.65 -15.09
CA ASP A 85 6.88 9.78 -15.15
C ASP A 85 6.37 10.42 -16.46
N HIS A 86 7.25 10.73 -17.43
CA HIS A 86 6.89 11.42 -18.66
C HIS A 86 5.77 10.72 -19.45
N ILE A 87 5.70 9.40 -19.39
CA ILE A 87 4.66 8.59 -20.04
C ILE A 87 3.26 8.95 -19.52
N LEU A 88 3.16 9.31 -18.24
CA LEU A 88 1.89 9.68 -17.59
C LEU A 88 1.36 11.03 -18.05
N LEU A 89 2.17 11.83 -18.75
CA LEU A 89 1.77 13.11 -19.34
C LEU A 89 1.16 12.96 -20.74
N LEU A 90 1.47 11.88 -21.45
CA LEU A 90 1.03 11.69 -22.83
C LEU A 90 -0.49 11.62 -22.93
N ASN A 91 -1.05 12.27 -23.96
CA ASN A 91 -2.47 12.37 -24.24
C ASN A 91 -3.28 13.13 -23.16
N ARG A 92 -2.62 13.86 -22.27
CA ARG A 92 -3.28 14.71 -21.26
C ARG A 92 -3.24 16.17 -21.70
N LYS A 93 -4.23 16.95 -21.27
CA LYS A 93 -4.35 18.38 -21.60
C LYS A 93 -3.63 19.24 -20.57
N THR A 94 -3.05 20.33 -21.03
CA THR A 94 -2.52 21.39 -20.16
C THR A 94 -3.63 22.28 -19.62
N VAL A 95 -3.56 22.64 -18.35
CA VAL A 95 -4.53 23.58 -17.71
C VAL A 95 -4.12 25.03 -17.96
N ARG A 96 -2.82 25.28 -18.11
CA ARG A 96 -2.26 26.60 -18.40
C ARG A 96 -1.26 26.56 -19.56
N ALA A 97 -0.92 27.73 -20.09
CA ALA A 97 0.15 27.83 -21.08
C ALA A 97 1.51 27.54 -20.45
N LEU A 98 2.35 26.81 -21.18
CA LEU A 98 3.72 26.45 -20.78
C LEU A 98 4.70 27.04 -21.78
N THR A 99 5.79 27.63 -21.28
CA THR A 99 6.83 28.24 -22.12
C THR A 99 7.98 27.27 -22.33
N THR A 100 8.63 27.37 -23.47
CA THR A 100 9.80 26.56 -23.85
C THR A 100 10.84 26.53 -22.72
N GLY A 101 11.33 25.34 -22.38
CA GLY A 101 12.36 25.11 -21.33
C GLY A 101 11.81 25.15 -19.91
N SER A 102 10.53 25.46 -19.69
CA SER A 102 9.96 25.46 -18.35
C SER A 102 9.72 24.03 -17.86
N PRO A 103 9.95 23.76 -16.55
CA PRO A 103 9.58 22.49 -15.94
C PRO A 103 8.08 22.28 -15.96
N VAL A 104 7.66 21.05 -16.20
CA VAL A 104 6.25 20.64 -16.14
C VAL A 104 5.93 20.24 -14.71
N PHE A 105 4.86 20.81 -14.16
CA PHE A 105 4.33 20.43 -12.86
C PHE A 105 3.02 19.67 -13.02
N TRP A 106 2.73 18.77 -12.08
CA TRP A 106 1.45 18.07 -12.09
C TRP A 106 0.24 19.00 -12.00
N THR A 107 0.40 20.17 -11.39
CA THR A 107 -0.63 21.23 -11.34
C THR A 107 -0.93 21.84 -12.69
N ASP A 108 -0.07 21.67 -13.68
CA ASP A 108 -0.22 22.21 -15.03
C ASP A 108 -1.03 21.29 -15.94
N ILE A 109 -1.35 20.09 -15.46
CA ILE A 109 -1.96 19.00 -16.21
C ILE A 109 -3.38 18.73 -15.71
N GLU A 110 -4.32 18.57 -16.64
CA GLU A 110 -5.70 18.24 -16.34
C GLU A 110 -5.77 16.91 -15.55
N GLY A 111 -6.42 16.94 -14.38
CA GLY A 111 -6.50 15.81 -13.47
C GLY A 111 -5.28 15.64 -12.56
N GLY A 112 -4.29 16.53 -12.61
CA GLY A 112 -3.16 16.56 -11.69
C GLY A 112 -2.26 15.33 -11.71
N ASP A 113 -1.52 15.12 -10.64
CA ASP A 113 -0.67 13.95 -10.45
C ASP A 113 -1.52 12.67 -10.36
N PRO A 114 -1.29 11.64 -11.19
CA PRO A 114 -2.01 10.38 -11.11
C PRO A 114 -1.86 9.67 -9.76
N SER A 115 -0.72 9.88 -9.08
CA SER A 115 -0.50 9.32 -7.74
C SER A 115 -1.40 9.96 -6.67
N PHE A 116 -1.86 11.21 -6.92
CA PHE A 116 -2.80 11.93 -6.06
C PHE A 116 -4.28 11.72 -6.41
N ARG A 117 -4.59 10.91 -7.42
CA ARG A 117 -6.00 10.55 -7.70
C ARG A 117 -6.68 9.87 -6.53
N GLY A 118 -5.93 9.58 -5.48
CA GLY A 118 -6.40 8.89 -4.31
C GLY A 118 -6.94 7.50 -4.68
N LEU A 119 -7.70 6.93 -3.77
CA LEU A 119 -8.31 5.61 -3.96
C LEU A 119 -9.24 5.57 -5.20
N ALA A 120 -9.88 6.70 -5.55
CA ALA A 120 -10.79 6.77 -6.69
C ALA A 120 -10.12 6.42 -8.05
N GLY A 121 -8.81 6.67 -8.18
CA GLY A 121 -8.06 6.32 -9.39
C GLY A 121 -7.75 4.82 -9.52
N ASP A 122 -7.87 4.08 -8.44
CA ASP A 122 -7.58 2.64 -8.39
C ASP A 122 -8.84 1.78 -8.56
N ILE A 123 -10.03 2.38 -8.44
CA ILE A 123 -11.32 1.70 -8.62
C ILE A 123 -11.54 1.38 -10.09
N LYS A 124 -11.84 0.12 -10.40
CA LYS A 124 -12.18 -0.31 -11.76
C LYS A 124 -13.44 0.38 -12.27
N SER A 125 -13.51 0.58 -13.59
CA SER A 125 -14.72 1.09 -14.24
C SER A 125 -15.94 0.24 -13.85
N ARG A 126 -17.07 0.92 -13.53
CA ARG A 126 -18.33 0.32 -13.07
C ARG A 126 -18.32 -0.27 -11.66
N MET A 127 -17.16 -0.26 -10.95
CA MET A 127 -17.07 -0.64 -9.56
C MET A 127 -17.17 0.58 -8.62
N ARG A 128 -17.28 0.32 -7.34
CA ARG A 128 -17.34 1.30 -6.25
C ARG A 128 -16.43 0.86 -5.10
N ALA A 129 -15.85 1.83 -4.41
CA ALA A 129 -15.22 1.60 -3.12
C ALA A 129 -16.23 1.84 -2.01
N ILE A 130 -16.42 0.89 -1.14
CA ILE A 130 -17.22 1.01 0.07
C ILE A 130 -16.40 0.60 1.29
N SER A 131 -16.49 1.39 2.36
CA SER A 131 -15.83 1.04 3.62
C SER A 131 -16.84 0.44 4.57
N ILE A 132 -16.49 -0.69 5.14
CA ILE A 132 -17.28 -1.42 6.15
C ILE A 132 -16.53 -1.47 7.47
N ASN A 133 -17.27 -1.47 8.56
CA ASN A 133 -16.71 -1.62 9.90
C ASN A 133 -16.45 -3.09 10.19
N VAL A 134 -15.19 -3.40 10.47
CA VAL A 134 -14.74 -4.73 10.89
C VAL A 134 -13.73 -4.58 12.02
N SER A 135 -13.82 -5.39 13.05
CA SER A 135 -12.92 -5.28 14.19
C SER A 135 -12.47 -6.63 14.71
N GLY A 136 -11.23 -6.70 15.19
CA GLY A 136 -10.67 -7.90 15.81
C GLY A 136 -10.81 -9.15 14.94
N ALA A 137 -11.48 -10.18 15.44
CA ALA A 137 -11.67 -11.45 14.73
C ALA A 137 -12.44 -11.31 13.40
N ALA A 138 -13.30 -10.29 13.27
CA ALA A 138 -14.07 -10.06 12.03
C ALA A 138 -13.22 -9.61 10.84
N SER A 139 -11.99 -9.11 11.08
CA SER A 139 -11.00 -8.72 10.07
C SER A 139 -9.80 -9.68 10.02
N VAL A 140 -9.99 -10.95 10.37
CA VAL A 140 -8.91 -11.95 10.44
C VAL A 140 -7.76 -11.43 11.33
N SER A 141 -8.10 -10.85 12.50
CA SER A 141 -7.14 -10.29 13.46
C SER A 141 -6.17 -9.26 12.86
N GLY A 142 -6.63 -8.47 11.90
CA GLY A 142 -5.81 -7.44 11.25
C GLY A 142 -4.82 -7.97 10.20
N MET A 143 -4.98 -9.21 9.74
CA MET A 143 -4.10 -9.81 8.75
C MET A 143 -4.48 -9.47 7.30
N VAL A 144 -5.71 -9.02 7.07
CA VAL A 144 -6.15 -8.57 5.75
C VAL A 144 -5.38 -7.32 5.35
N LYS A 145 -4.92 -7.29 4.09
CA LYS A 145 -4.10 -6.23 3.53
C LYS A 145 -4.72 -5.71 2.23
N PRO A 146 -4.37 -4.49 1.80
CA PRO A 146 -4.72 -4.04 0.45
C PRO A 146 -4.20 -5.02 -0.61
N ASN A 147 -5.01 -5.28 -1.63
CA ASN A 147 -4.87 -6.28 -2.70
C ASN A 147 -5.16 -7.74 -2.28
N ASP A 148 -5.56 -7.99 -1.04
CA ASP A 148 -6.10 -9.31 -0.69
C ASP A 148 -7.52 -9.48 -1.24
N HIS A 149 -7.91 -10.73 -1.40
CA HIS A 149 -9.27 -11.13 -1.74
C HIS A 149 -9.95 -11.76 -0.54
N VAL A 150 -11.20 -11.38 -0.29
CA VAL A 150 -11.97 -11.83 0.87
C VAL A 150 -13.37 -12.26 0.48
N ASP A 151 -13.94 -13.20 1.25
CA ASP A 151 -15.37 -13.44 1.25
C ASP A 151 -16.01 -12.65 2.39
N VAL A 152 -17.20 -12.10 2.13
CA VAL A 152 -17.95 -11.28 3.08
C VAL A 152 -19.10 -12.10 3.62
N LEU A 153 -19.06 -12.38 4.92
CA LEU A 153 -20.08 -13.10 5.64
C LEU A 153 -20.90 -12.12 6.48
N GLY A 154 -22.21 -12.29 6.48
CA GLY A 154 -23.11 -11.48 7.30
C GLY A 154 -23.89 -12.36 8.27
N THR A 155 -23.93 -11.97 9.54
CA THR A 155 -24.76 -12.59 10.57
C THR A 155 -25.86 -11.62 10.97
N PHE A 156 -27.10 -12.04 10.83
CA PHE A 156 -28.30 -11.23 11.05
C PHE A 156 -29.27 -11.92 11.98
N SER A 157 -30.11 -11.13 12.64
CA SER A 157 -31.22 -11.62 13.44
C SER A 157 -32.52 -11.49 12.63
N PHE A 158 -33.14 -12.61 12.34
CA PHE A 158 -34.42 -12.67 11.63
C PHE A 158 -35.55 -13.18 12.55
N PRO A 159 -36.80 -12.82 12.30
CA PRO A 159 -37.93 -13.50 12.94
C PRO A 159 -37.87 -14.99 12.60
N SER A 160 -37.99 -15.83 13.64
CA SER A 160 -38.04 -17.29 13.46
C SER A 160 -39.23 -17.68 12.62
N GLN A 161 -38.99 -18.62 11.66
CA GLN A 161 -40.05 -19.19 10.83
C GLN A 161 -40.84 -20.28 11.56
N THR A 162 -40.29 -20.79 12.67
CA THR A 162 -40.84 -21.94 13.39
C THR A 162 -41.57 -21.52 14.68
N VAL A 163 -41.16 -20.43 15.34
CA VAL A 163 -41.73 -19.95 16.62
C VAL A 163 -42.08 -18.49 16.50
N ALA A 164 -43.37 -18.18 16.58
CA ALA A 164 -43.83 -16.80 16.47
C ALA A 164 -43.31 -15.95 17.66
N GLY A 165 -42.68 -14.80 17.35
CA GLY A 165 -42.14 -13.85 18.34
C GLY A 165 -40.69 -14.11 18.76
N GLU A 166 -40.07 -15.17 18.31
CA GLU A 166 -38.63 -15.42 18.52
C GLU A 166 -37.78 -14.91 17.36
N MET A 167 -36.55 -14.51 17.69
CA MET A 167 -35.54 -14.08 16.72
C MET A 167 -34.48 -15.19 16.55
N GLU A 168 -34.15 -15.50 15.33
CA GLU A 168 -33.16 -16.51 14.96
C GLU A 168 -31.92 -15.84 14.33
N LEU A 169 -30.73 -16.24 14.79
CA LEU A 169 -29.48 -15.79 14.20
C LEU A 169 -29.15 -16.65 12.98
N VAL A 170 -28.94 -15.99 11.86
CA VAL A 170 -28.59 -16.63 10.60
C VAL A 170 -27.33 -16.01 10.04
N THR A 171 -26.37 -16.83 9.69
CA THR A 171 -25.16 -16.43 8.98
C THR A 171 -25.24 -16.87 7.52
N LEU A 172 -24.85 -15.97 6.62
CA LEU A 172 -24.80 -16.28 5.18
C LEU A 172 -23.60 -15.60 4.55
N THR A 173 -23.08 -16.20 3.48
CA THR A 173 -22.08 -15.57 2.63
C THR A 173 -22.78 -14.59 1.71
N MET A 174 -22.46 -13.32 1.87
CA MET A 174 -23.08 -12.23 1.10
C MET A 174 -22.37 -12.05 -0.24
N LEU A 175 -21.03 -12.03 -0.22
CA LEU A 175 -20.19 -11.81 -1.39
C LEU A 175 -18.98 -12.75 -1.32
N GLN A 176 -18.49 -13.18 -2.46
CA GLN A 176 -17.29 -13.99 -2.58
C GLN A 176 -16.26 -13.25 -3.46
N ASP A 177 -14.98 -13.47 -3.19
CA ASP A 177 -13.86 -13.00 -4.00
C ASP A 177 -13.85 -11.47 -4.19
N VAL A 178 -14.00 -10.74 -3.10
CA VAL A 178 -14.03 -9.26 -3.11
C VAL A 178 -12.64 -8.71 -2.88
N LEU A 179 -12.20 -7.81 -3.76
CA LEU A 179 -10.90 -7.15 -3.66
C LEU A 179 -10.90 -6.10 -2.53
N VAL A 180 -9.88 -6.17 -1.69
CA VAL A 180 -9.62 -5.17 -0.65
C VAL A 180 -8.78 -4.03 -1.24
N LEU A 181 -9.33 -2.83 -1.29
CA LEU A 181 -8.65 -1.62 -1.77
C LEU A 181 -7.80 -0.94 -0.69
N ALA A 182 -8.30 -0.94 0.55
CA ALA A 182 -7.61 -0.31 1.66
C ALA A 182 -7.98 -0.94 3.01
N THR A 183 -7.05 -0.85 3.98
CA THR A 183 -7.26 -1.22 5.38
C THR A 183 -6.97 0.00 6.26
N GLY A 184 -8.01 0.53 6.91
CA GLY A 184 -7.94 1.82 7.58
C GLY A 184 -7.57 2.93 6.60
N ARG A 185 -6.37 3.48 6.74
CA ARG A 185 -5.81 4.54 5.86
C ARG A 185 -4.77 4.02 4.87
N GLU A 186 -4.39 2.75 4.94
CA GLU A 186 -3.38 2.15 4.08
C GLU A 186 -4.01 1.62 2.79
N THR A 187 -3.46 2.04 1.65
CA THR A 187 -3.76 1.51 0.32
C THR A 187 -2.56 0.72 -0.20
N ALA A 188 -2.74 -0.07 -1.26
CA ALA A 188 -1.64 -0.79 -1.89
C ALA A 188 -0.48 0.15 -2.29
N LYS A 189 -0.79 1.36 -2.79
CA LYS A 189 0.21 2.37 -3.19
C LYS A 189 0.88 3.04 -2.00
N SER A 190 0.15 3.42 -0.96
CA SER A 190 0.72 4.09 0.21
C SER A 190 1.75 3.22 0.94
N ARG A 191 1.61 1.91 0.85
CA ARG A 191 2.52 0.94 1.45
C ARG A 191 3.92 0.93 0.83
N PHE A 192 4.05 1.29 -0.45
CA PHE A 192 5.35 1.41 -1.11
C PHE A 192 6.12 2.67 -0.70
N TYR A 193 5.42 3.69 -0.19
CA TYR A 193 6.00 4.98 0.18
C TYR A 193 6.21 5.17 1.69
N SER A 194 5.60 4.34 2.54
CA SER A 194 5.75 4.44 4.00
C SER A 194 6.68 3.35 4.53
N ASP A 195 7.84 3.77 5.01
CA ASP A 195 8.85 2.92 5.67
C ASP A 195 8.44 2.50 7.11
N THR A 196 7.25 2.86 7.54
CA THR A 196 6.72 2.58 8.87
C THR A 196 6.05 1.22 8.91
N ARG A 197 6.79 0.21 9.33
CA ARG A 197 6.35 -1.16 9.64
C ARG A 197 5.45 -1.28 10.89
N ALA A 198 4.76 -0.25 11.27
CA ALA A 198 3.78 -0.34 12.35
C ALA A 198 2.52 -1.01 11.77
N ALA A 199 2.26 -2.25 12.18
CA ALA A 199 0.96 -2.88 11.99
C ALA A 199 -0.07 -2.03 12.75
N SER A 200 -0.66 -1.05 12.07
CA SER A 200 -1.74 -0.25 12.62
C SER A 200 -2.96 -1.15 12.72
N SER A 201 -3.49 -1.33 13.92
CA SER A 201 -4.79 -1.96 14.08
C SER A 201 -5.81 -1.11 13.33
N TYR A 202 -6.55 -1.70 12.42
CA TYR A 202 -7.63 -1.05 11.71
C TYR A 202 -8.97 -1.66 12.10
N ASN A 203 -10.00 -0.85 12.04
CA ASN A 203 -11.39 -1.23 12.28
C ASN A 203 -12.30 -1.00 11.06
N MET A 204 -11.72 -0.54 9.96
CA MET A 204 -12.40 -0.33 8.69
C MET A 204 -11.63 -0.97 7.56
N VAL A 205 -12.35 -1.59 6.63
CA VAL A 205 -11.82 -2.15 5.39
C VAL A 205 -12.60 -1.60 4.22
N THR A 206 -11.91 -1.16 3.17
CA THR A 206 -12.52 -0.65 1.95
C THR A 206 -12.48 -1.72 0.86
N LEU A 207 -13.62 -2.05 0.33
CA LEU A 207 -13.84 -3.11 -0.65
C LEU A 207 -14.19 -2.54 -2.02
N GLU A 208 -13.77 -3.23 -3.08
CA GLU A 208 -14.19 -2.95 -4.47
C GLU A 208 -15.42 -3.80 -4.79
N VAL A 209 -16.55 -3.16 -4.99
CA VAL A 209 -17.84 -3.84 -5.20
C VAL A 209 -18.64 -3.19 -6.34
N THR A 210 -19.60 -3.91 -6.89
CA THR A 210 -20.59 -3.33 -7.80
C THR A 210 -21.54 -2.38 -7.06
N PRO A 211 -22.25 -1.48 -7.75
CA PRO A 211 -23.25 -0.60 -7.11
C PRO A 211 -24.31 -1.37 -6.32
N ARG A 212 -24.74 -2.52 -6.84
CA ARG A 212 -25.76 -3.35 -6.16
C ARG A 212 -25.24 -4.01 -4.90
N GLU A 213 -24.02 -4.52 -4.94
CA GLU A 213 -23.36 -5.10 -3.75
C GLU A 213 -23.12 -4.03 -2.67
N ALA A 214 -22.76 -2.80 -3.09
CA ALA A 214 -22.64 -1.68 -2.17
C ALA A 214 -23.95 -1.39 -1.42
N GLU A 215 -25.10 -1.37 -2.12
CA GLU A 215 -26.42 -1.21 -1.50
C GLU A 215 -26.70 -2.33 -0.48
N MET A 216 -26.36 -3.57 -0.81
CA MET A 216 -26.53 -4.72 0.09
C MET A 216 -25.68 -4.59 1.35
N LEU A 217 -24.42 -4.16 1.23
CA LEU A 217 -23.54 -3.97 2.39
C LEU A 217 -24.02 -2.82 3.28
N VAL A 218 -24.46 -1.70 2.71
CA VAL A 218 -25.05 -0.59 3.45
C VAL A 218 -26.29 -1.05 4.21
N PHE A 219 -27.18 -1.80 3.56
CA PHE A 219 -28.36 -2.32 4.22
C PHE A 219 -28.01 -3.27 5.37
N ALA A 220 -27.00 -4.14 5.15
CA ALA A 220 -26.54 -5.07 6.18
C ALA A 220 -26.02 -4.36 7.43
N GLU A 221 -25.28 -3.26 7.27
CA GLU A 221 -24.84 -2.43 8.40
C GLU A 221 -26.02 -1.74 9.10
N GLN A 222 -27.00 -1.22 8.36
CA GLN A 222 -28.16 -0.51 8.91
C GLN A 222 -29.06 -1.41 9.78
N ILE A 223 -29.23 -2.67 9.42
CA ILE A 223 -29.97 -3.64 10.22
C ILE A 223 -29.13 -4.22 11.38
N LYS A 224 -28.00 -3.59 11.71
CA LYS A 224 -27.07 -4.03 12.75
C LYS A 224 -26.55 -5.46 12.55
N GLY A 225 -26.43 -5.89 11.31
CA GLY A 225 -25.78 -7.15 10.95
C GLY A 225 -24.30 -7.10 11.30
N ARG A 226 -23.78 -8.22 11.79
CA ARG A 226 -22.35 -8.38 12.02
C ARG A 226 -21.68 -8.85 10.73
N ILE A 227 -20.81 -8.02 10.14
CA ILE A 227 -20.03 -8.39 8.97
C ILE A 227 -18.70 -8.98 9.42
N THR A 228 -18.31 -10.09 8.80
CA THR A 228 -17.05 -10.81 9.05
C THR A 228 -16.38 -11.09 7.71
N LEU A 229 -15.07 -10.90 7.64
CA LEU A 229 -14.28 -11.22 6.45
C LEU A 229 -13.61 -12.58 6.61
N ALA A 230 -13.61 -13.37 5.55
CA ALA A 230 -12.82 -14.58 5.42
C ALA A 230 -11.76 -14.35 4.34
N LEU A 231 -10.48 -14.45 4.72
CA LEU A 231 -9.37 -14.23 3.80
C LEU A 231 -9.23 -15.42 2.85
N ARG A 232 -9.17 -15.14 1.55
CA ARG A 232 -8.99 -16.15 0.51
C ARG A 232 -7.51 -16.39 0.22
N ASN A 233 -7.21 -17.56 -0.30
CA ASN A 233 -5.94 -17.82 -0.96
C ASN A 233 -5.91 -17.00 -2.27
N PRO A 234 -4.80 -16.29 -2.58
CA PRO A 234 -4.68 -15.49 -3.81
C PRO A 234 -4.90 -16.27 -5.10
N ASP A 235 -4.61 -17.58 -5.09
CA ASP A 235 -4.76 -18.45 -6.26
C ASP A 235 -6.16 -19.11 -6.36
N ASP A 236 -7.02 -18.89 -5.35
CA ASP A 236 -8.36 -19.47 -5.31
C ASP A 236 -9.38 -18.54 -5.98
N VAL A 237 -9.71 -18.86 -7.22
CA VAL A 237 -10.74 -18.17 -8.02
C VAL A 237 -12.07 -18.93 -8.08
N TYR A 238 -12.22 -19.98 -7.26
CA TYR A 238 -13.43 -20.80 -7.29
C TYR A 238 -14.57 -20.14 -6.52
N PHE A 239 -15.76 -20.11 -7.14
CA PHE A 239 -17.00 -19.65 -6.52
C PHE A 239 -17.88 -20.83 -6.11
N GLU A 240 -18.22 -20.90 -4.85
CA GLU A 240 -19.22 -21.83 -4.36
C GLU A 240 -20.61 -21.39 -4.80
N LYS A 241 -21.23 -22.17 -5.70
CA LYS A 241 -22.53 -21.81 -6.29
C LYS A 241 -23.70 -21.93 -5.33
N THR A 242 -23.57 -22.80 -4.33
CA THR A 242 -24.64 -23.08 -3.36
C THR A 242 -24.05 -23.05 -1.95
N LEU A 243 -24.19 -21.93 -1.27
CA LEU A 243 -23.87 -21.80 0.15
C LEU A 243 -25.19 -21.58 0.91
N PRO A 244 -25.70 -22.63 1.57
CA PRO A 244 -26.92 -22.51 2.36
C PRO A 244 -26.66 -21.55 3.55
N ARG A 245 -27.72 -20.90 4.01
CA ARG A 245 -27.67 -20.12 5.25
C ARG A 245 -27.34 -21.05 6.42
N VAL A 246 -26.55 -20.57 7.36
CA VAL A 246 -26.17 -21.31 8.57
C VAL A 246 -27.00 -20.79 9.74
N ASP A 247 -27.80 -21.65 10.34
CA ASP A 247 -28.54 -21.43 11.56
C ASP A 247 -28.16 -22.49 12.61
N PHE A 248 -28.76 -22.38 13.81
CA PHE A 248 -28.43 -23.30 14.90
C PHE A 248 -28.80 -24.73 14.60
N LYS A 249 -29.93 -24.97 13.89
CA LYS A 249 -30.39 -26.30 13.51
C LYS A 249 -29.44 -26.96 12.52
N MET A 250 -28.93 -26.18 11.55
CA MET A 250 -27.96 -26.66 10.57
C MET A 250 -26.65 -27.07 11.25
N ILE A 251 -26.13 -26.23 12.18
CA ILE A 251 -24.94 -26.59 12.95
C ILE A 251 -25.11 -27.94 13.67
N GLN A 252 -26.23 -28.15 14.33
CA GLN A 252 -26.49 -29.43 15.00
C GLN A 252 -26.52 -30.63 14.06
N SER A 253 -27.08 -30.45 12.86
CA SER A 253 -27.24 -31.59 11.92
C SER A 253 -25.98 -31.88 11.10
N GLU A 254 -25.13 -30.88 10.84
CA GLU A 254 -24.04 -31.04 9.86
C GLU A 254 -22.64 -31.12 10.50
N ILE A 255 -22.49 -30.77 11.79
CA ILE A 255 -21.14 -30.68 12.41
C ILE A 255 -20.36 -32.01 12.35
N GLU A 256 -21.03 -33.15 12.47
CA GLU A 256 -20.38 -34.47 12.38
C GLU A 256 -19.92 -34.80 10.96
N SER A 257 -20.74 -34.49 9.96
CA SER A 257 -20.43 -34.73 8.56
C SER A 257 -19.25 -33.83 8.10
N LEU A 258 -19.23 -32.55 8.50
CA LEU A 258 -18.15 -31.63 8.21
C LEU A 258 -16.83 -32.06 8.84
N ASN A 259 -16.84 -32.55 10.08
CA ASN A 259 -15.65 -33.07 10.75
C ASN A 259 -15.11 -34.33 10.06
N THR A 260 -16.00 -35.25 9.66
CA THR A 260 -15.63 -36.44 8.93
C THR A 260 -15.01 -36.11 7.57
N PHE A 261 -15.62 -35.20 6.81
CA PHE A 261 -15.09 -34.72 5.54
C PHE A 261 -13.69 -34.10 5.68
N ARG A 262 -13.49 -33.26 6.70
CA ARG A 262 -12.20 -32.63 6.96
C ARG A 262 -11.13 -33.66 7.34
N GLN A 263 -11.49 -34.67 8.12
CA GLN A 263 -10.59 -35.76 8.47
C GLN A 263 -10.13 -36.53 7.24
N LEU A 264 -11.05 -36.84 6.33
CA LEU A 264 -10.73 -37.51 5.08
C LEU A 264 -9.82 -36.70 4.17
N GLN A 265 -10.02 -35.39 4.08
CA GLN A 265 -9.11 -34.50 3.33
C GLN A 265 -7.69 -34.51 3.92
N LEU A 266 -7.56 -34.45 5.25
CA LEU A 266 -6.26 -34.48 5.93
C LEU A 266 -5.52 -35.79 5.71
N LEU A 267 -6.25 -36.92 5.68
CA LEU A 267 -5.67 -38.24 5.40
C LEU A 267 -5.18 -38.32 3.94
N ARG A 268 -5.93 -37.80 2.97
CA ARG A 268 -5.50 -37.75 1.56
C ARG A 268 -4.21 -36.92 1.39
N LYS A 269 -4.15 -35.74 1.99
CA LYS A 269 -2.97 -34.85 1.91
C LYS A 269 -1.70 -35.43 2.57
N ARG A 270 -1.83 -36.40 3.47
CA ARG A 270 -0.70 -37.15 4.07
C ARG A 270 -0.25 -38.34 3.25
N ALA A 271 -1.07 -38.80 2.31
CA ALA A 271 -0.80 -39.95 1.43
C ALA A 271 -0.14 -39.53 0.10
N GLU A 272 -0.16 -38.24 -0.22
CA GLU A 272 0.58 -37.59 -1.31
C GLU A 272 1.96 -37.13 -0.79
#